data_bc23d82dae63464b81362f05b73662c1
#
_entry.id   bc23d82dae63464b81362f05b73662c1
#
_cell.length_a   1.000
_cell.length_b   1.000
_cell.length_c   1.000
_cell.angle_alpha   90.00
_cell.angle_beta   90.00
_cell.angle_gamma   90.00
#
_symmetry.space_group_name_H-M   'P 1'
#
loop_
_entity.id
_entity.type
_entity.pdbx_description
1 polymer ?
#
loop_
_entity_poly.entity_id
_entity_poly.type
_entity_poly.pdbx_seq_one_letter_code
_entity_poly.pdbx_strand_id
1 'polypeptide(L)'
;TQGWWQLALRHGDKWGDLPENTFFELAAGQTQLEVPLTQAMLDDLIANGGLIITGCNYILTKVTLKTEIPMDITIWEGEVIADDWANQPYLLTDGGAEFAANGAKVGSTVYIYITPTDADWKVEIVEGHWGATYTSICAIGSDTENGKFTEYDLDANGGRYALVLTQAMYDAAMTQQGWGGIFVLNGDNVKVTKVTLLP
;
A
#
# COMPACT_ATOMS: atom_id res chain seq x y z
N THR A 1 1.08 29.13 43.00
CA THR A 1 -0.07 28.55 42.29
C THR A 1 0.44 27.34 41.53
N GLN A 2 0.11 26.16 41.97
CA GLN A 2 0.36 24.95 41.19
C GLN A 2 -0.45 25.08 39.92
N GLY A 3 0.22 25.29 38.80
CA GLY A 3 -0.41 25.31 37.51
C GLY A 3 -0.85 23.91 37.16
N TRP A 4 -2.15 23.70 37.08
CA TRP A 4 -2.73 22.48 36.55
C TRP A 4 -2.98 22.69 35.07
N TRP A 5 -2.37 21.83 34.23
CA TRP A 5 -2.49 21.88 32.77
C TRP A 5 -3.18 20.62 32.28
N GLN A 6 -4.17 20.77 31.46
CA GLN A 6 -4.97 19.67 30.97
C GLN A 6 -5.34 19.89 29.52
N LEU A 7 -5.26 18.82 28.73
CA LEU A 7 -5.65 18.77 27.33
C LEU A 7 -6.58 17.60 27.08
N ALA A 8 -7.64 17.81 26.30
CA ALA A 8 -8.52 16.75 25.84
C ALA A 8 -8.71 16.82 24.34
N LEU A 9 -8.76 15.67 23.70
CA LEU A 9 -9.13 15.52 22.29
C LEU A 9 -10.59 15.10 22.21
N ARG A 10 -11.37 15.75 21.35
CA ARG A 10 -12.80 15.52 21.17
C ARG A 10 -13.16 15.54 19.69
N HIS A 11 -14.28 14.93 19.31
CA HIS A 11 -14.82 15.08 17.97
C HIS A 11 -15.66 16.36 17.83
N GLY A 12 -15.88 16.83 16.60
CA GLY A 12 -16.49 18.12 16.30
C GLY A 12 -17.98 18.20 16.63
N ASP A 13 -18.73 17.09 16.55
CA ASP A 13 -20.15 17.12 16.87
C ASP A 13 -20.37 17.17 18.39
N LYS A 14 -21.01 18.24 18.86
CA LYS A 14 -21.38 18.47 20.25
C LYS A 14 -20.26 18.32 21.28
N TRP A 15 -18.99 18.40 20.85
CA TRP A 15 -17.83 18.29 21.71
C TRP A 15 -17.76 16.92 22.42
N GLY A 16 -18.17 15.86 21.72
CA GLY A 16 -18.18 14.51 22.27
C GLY A 16 -16.78 13.94 22.49
N ASP A 17 -16.67 13.01 23.42
CA ASP A 17 -15.43 12.33 23.70
C ASP A 17 -15.14 11.31 22.58
N LEU A 18 -13.86 11.20 22.21
CA LEU A 18 -13.42 10.14 21.30
C LEU A 18 -13.46 8.78 21.99
N PRO A 19 -13.56 7.67 21.25
CA PRO A 19 -13.27 6.35 21.78
C PRO A 19 -11.91 6.34 22.48
N GLU A 20 -11.80 5.63 23.58
CA GLU A 20 -10.61 5.56 24.43
C GLU A 20 -10.33 6.83 25.25
N ASN A 21 -9.27 6.78 26.07
CA ASN A 21 -8.92 7.91 26.92
C ASN A 21 -8.15 8.97 26.16
N THR A 22 -8.75 10.10 25.94
CA THR A 22 -8.16 11.25 25.24
C THR A 22 -7.98 12.47 26.15
N PHE A 23 -7.90 12.24 27.43
CA PHE A 23 -7.68 13.23 28.47
C PHE A 23 -6.25 13.14 29.01
N PHE A 24 -5.49 14.23 28.92
CA PHE A 24 -4.06 14.25 29.25
C PHE A 24 -3.77 15.33 30.29
N GLU A 25 -3.08 14.96 31.36
CA GLU A 25 -2.43 15.91 32.25
C GLU A 25 -1.03 16.22 31.73
N LEU A 26 -0.72 17.50 31.56
CA LEU A 26 0.56 17.95 31.04
C LEU A 26 1.50 18.29 32.20
N ALA A 27 2.74 17.85 32.12
CA ALA A 27 3.77 18.23 33.09
C ALA A 27 4.23 19.67 32.91
N ALA A 28 4.68 20.29 33.98
CA ALA A 28 5.27 21.63 33.91
C ALA A 28 6.47 21.64 32.96
N GLY A 29 6.44 22.54 31.96
CA GLY A 29 7.50 22.64 30.97
C GLY A 29 7.42 21.62 29.82
N GLN A 30 6.38 20.82 29.76
CA GLN A 30 6.14 19.93 28.63
C GLN A 30 5.83 20.74 27.37
N THR A 31 6.59 20.55 26.31
CA THR A 31 6.47 21.30 25.06
C THR A 31 5.87 20.49 23.91
N GLN A 32 5.70 19.20 24.10
CA GLN A 32 5.17 18.29 23.10
C GLN A 32 4.33 17.18 23.76
N LEU A 33 3.22 16.85 23.13
CA LEU A 33 2.40 15.67 23.43
C LEU A 33 2.18 14.90 22.13
N GLU A 34 2.51 13.61 22.12
CA GLU A 34 2.20 12.69 21.05
C GLU A 34 1.05 11.80 21.46
N VAL A 35 0.04 11.71 20.62
CA VAL A 35 -1.15 10.89 20.88
C VAL A 35 -1.32 9.93 19.72
N PRO A 36 -1.18 8.61 19.93
CA PRO A 36 -1.49 7.62 18.91
C PRO A 36 -3.00 7.66 18.62
N LEU A 37 -3.36 7.79 17.35
CA LEU A 37 -4.76 7.69 16.91
C LEU A 37 -5.04 6.25 16.48
N THR A 38 -6.02 5.63 17.14
CA THR A 38 -6.51 4.32 16.71
C THR A 38 -7.45 4.44 15.53
N GLN A 39 -7.72 3.34 14.82
CA GLN A 39 -8.68 3.33 13.72
C GLN A 39 -10.07 3.78 14.20
N ALA A 40 -10.50 3.34 15.38
CA ALA A 40 -11.78 3.74 15.96
C ALA A 40 -11.88 5.25 16.21
N MET A 41 -10.79 5.87 16.67
CA MET A 41 -10.72 7.34 16.82
C MET A 41 -10.79 8.05 15.46
N LEU A 42 -10.09 7.54 14.45
CA LEU A 42 -10.11 8.12 13.10
C LEU A 42 -11.50 8.05 12.48
N ASP A 43 -12.16 6.90 12.57
CA ASP A 43 -13.51 6.70 12.06
C ASP A 43 -14.50 7.63 12.76
N ASP A 44 -14.39 7.80 14.08
CA ASP A 44 -15.21 8.71 14.85
C ASP A 44 -14.99 10.19 14.48
N LEU A 45 -13.73 10.61 14.30
CA LEU A 45 -13.39 11.96 13.85
C LEU A 45 -13.96 12.27 12.45
N ILE A 46 -13.91 11.29 11.55
CA ILE A 46 -14.47 11.42 10.19
C ILE A 46 -16.00 11.52 10.25
N ALA A 47 -16.63 10.68 11.05
CA ALA A 47 -18.10 10.64 11.16
C ALA A 47 -18.67 11.89 11.86
N ASN A 48 -17.93 12.48 12.81
CA ASN A 48 -18.42 13.50 13.72
C ASN A 48 -17.75 14.88 13.56
N GLY A 49 -17.24 15.20 12.37
CA GLY A 49 -16.88 16.58 12.01
C GLY A 49 -15.50 17.04 12.46
N GLY A 50 -14.56 16.13 12.64
CA GLY A 50 -13.15 16.43 12.86
C GLY A 50 -12.70 16.55 14.31
N LEU A 51 -11.48 17.04 14.52
CA LEU A 51 -10.80 17.10 15.82
C LEU A 51 -10.98 18.45 16.49
N ILE A 52 -11.42 18.44 17.72
CA ILE A 52 -11.39 19.58 18.65
C ILE A 52 -10.36 19.29 19.74
N ILE A 53 -9.50 20.28 20.02
CA ILE A 53 -8.54 20.25 21.12
C ILE A 53 -8.99 21.23 22.18
N THR A 54 -9.27 20.75 23.37
CA THR A 54 -9.75 21.56 24.50
C THR A 54 -8.82 21.40 25.69
N GLY A 55 -8.96 22.29 26.66
CA GLY A 55 -8.21 22.19 27.92
C GLY A 55 -7.98 23.54 28.58
N CYS A 56 -7.01 23.60 29.48
CA CYS A 56 -6.70 24.80 30.25
C CYS A 56 -5.20 24.98 30.48
N ASN A 57 -4.81 26.24 30.64
CA ASN A 57 -3.46 26.68 31.04
C ASN A 57 -2.32 26.29 30.08
N TYR A 58 -2.58 26.14 28.78
CA TYR A 58 -1.55 25.92 27.77
C TYR A 58 -1.75 26.87 26.57
N ILE A 59 -0.71 27.01 25.77
CA ILE A 59 -0.75 27.66 24.47
C ILE A 59 -0.46 26.61 23.40
N LEU A 60 -1.44 26.35 22.54
CA LEU A 60 -1.24 25.46 21.40
C LEU A 60 -0.59 26.26 20.27
N THR A 61 0.63 25.91 19.91
CA THR A 61 1.39 26.59 18.86
C THR A 61 1.41 25.83 17.54
N LYS A 62 1.25 24.50 17.60
CA LYS A 62 1.31 23.64 16.41
C LYS A 62 0.60 22.32 16.67
N VAL A 63 -0.15 21.85 15.68
CA VAL A 63 -0.64 20.47 15.58
C VAL A 63 -0.03 19.84 14.34
N THR A 64 0.49 18.64 14.46
CA THR A 64 1.05 17.90 13.34
C THR A 64 0.44 16.49 13.37
N LEU A 65 -0.15 16.08 12.28
CA LEU A 65 -0.49 14.69 12.06
C LEU A 65 0.77 13.99 11.54
N LYS A 66 1.29 13.05 12.33
CA LYS A 66 2.30 12.12 11.86
C LYS A 66 1.54 10.92 11.32
N THR A 67 1.50 10.76 10.04
CA THR A 67 1.10 9.49 9.42
C THR A 67 2.37 8.67 9.26
N GLU A 68 2.42 7.50 9.89
CA GLU A 68 3.28 6.45 9.36
C GLU A 68 2.60 6.03 8.06
N ILE A 69 2.94 6.71 6.97
CA ILE A 69 2.63 6.19 5.65
C ILE A 69 3.49 4.93 5.56
N PRO A 70 2.89 3.75 5.46
CA PRO A 70 3.68 2.55 5.23
C PRO A 70 4.52 2.83 3.99
N MET A 71 5.84 2.88 4.15
CA MET A 71 6.71 3.10 3.01
C MET A 71 6.78 1.81 2.22
N ASP A 72 6.64 1.92 0.92
CA ASP A 72 6.87 0.81 0.02
C ASP A 72 8.28 0.26 0.25
N ILE A 73 8.38 -1.01 0.57
CA ILE A 73 9.65 -1.71 0.72
C ILE A 73 10.03 -2.24 -0.66
N THR A 74 11.19 -1.87 -1.19
CA THR A 74 11.70 -2.46 -2.43
C THR A 74 12.09 -3.91 -2.15
N ILE A 75 11.39 -4.84 -2.80
CA ILE A 75 11.63 -6.28 -2.67
C ILE A 75 12.36 -6.85 -3.89
N TRP A 76 12.34 -6.14 -5.00
CA TRP A 76 13.12 -6.48 -6.18
C TRP A 76 13.42 -5.23 -7.00
N GLU A 77 14.62 -5.16 -7.57
CA GLU A 77 15.04 -4.13 -8.50
C GLU A 77 15.96 -4.74 -9.57
N GLY A 78 15.74 -4.40 -10.83
CA GLY A 78 16.47 -4.96 -11.94
C GLY A 78 15.87 -4.53 -13.28
N GLU A 79 16.05 -5.33 -14.30
CA GLU A 79 15.40 -5.15 -15.58
C GLU A 79 14.98 -6.52 -16.14
N VAL A 80 13.70 -6.70 -16.38
CA VAL A 80 13.14 -7.84 -17.07
C VAL A 80 12.20 -7.37 -18.17
N ILE A 81 12.26 -8.02 -19.32
CA ILE A 81 11.47 -7.67 -20.50
C ILE A 81 10.59 -8.86 -20.86
N ALA A 82 9.28 -8.64 -20.92
CA ALA A 82 8.33 -9.54 -21.52
C ALA A 82 8.01 -9.01 -22.93
N ASP A 83 8.29 -9.80 -23.93
CA ASP A 83 8.20 -9.41 -25.34
C ASP A 83 7.76 -10.60 -26.20
N ASP A 84 6.83 -10.32 -27.14
CA ASP A 84 6.29 -11.30 -28.10
C ASP A 84 5.78 -12.61 -27.44
N TRP A 85 5.25 -12.53 -26.22
CA TRP A 85 4.75 -13.68 -25.43
C TRP A 85 5.74 -14.85 -25.29
N ALA A 86 6.94 -14.70 -25.84
CA ALA A 86 7.96 -15.73 -25.88
C ALA A 86 8.99 -15.63 -24.75
N ASN A 87 9.20 -14.43 -24.23
CA ASN A 87 10.12 -14.18 -23.14
C ASN A 87 9.31 -13.86 -21.88
N GLN A 88 9.27 -14.79 -20.95
CA GLN A 88 8.41 -14.75 -19.78
C GLN A 88 9.24 -14.66 -18.51
N PRO A 89 9.67 -13.45 -18.13
CA PRO A 89 10.52 -13.29 -16.98
C PRO A 89 9.79 -13.62 -15.67
N TYR A 90 10.52 -14.27 -14.77
CA TYR A 90 10.08 -14.56 -13.42
C TYR A 90 10.52 -13.45 -12.48
N LEU A 91 9.61 -12.97 -11.65
CA LEU A 91 9.90 -11.99 -10.61
C LEU A 91 9.95 -12.68 -9.25
N LEU A 92 10.87 -12.22 -8.40
CA LEU A 92 11.03 -12.70 -7.03
C LEU A 92 11.31 -14.21 -6.97
N THR A 93 12.47 -14.58 -7.47
CA THR A 93 12.88 -16.01 -7.63
C THR A 93 13.12 -16.74 -6.31
N ASP A 94 13.26 -16.06 -5.20
CA ASP A 94 13.51 -16.65 -3.88
C ASP A 94 12.24 -17.22 -3.21
N GLY A 95 11.14 -17.29 -3.94
CA GLY A 95 9.87 -17.77 -3.43
C GLY A 95 9.26 -16.83 -2.41
N GLY A 96 8.46 -17.35 -1.48
CA GLY A 96 7.79 -16.56 -0.46
C GLY A 96 8.69 -15.93 0.61
N ALA A 97 9.97 -16.28 0.65
CA ALA A 97 10.90 -15.85 1.70
C ALA A 97 11.04 -14.32 1.77
N GLU A 98 11.18 -13.64 0.64
CA GLU A 98 11.26 -12.17 0.60
C GLU A 98 9.95 -11.52 1.05
N PHE A 99 8.81 -12.06 0.66
CA PHE A 99 7.52 -11.57 1.16
C PHE A 99 7.40 -11.69 2.67
N ALA A 100 7.72 -12.87 3.21
CA ALA A 100 7.66 -13.13 4.64
C ALA A 100 8.63 -12.22 5.42
N ALA A 101 9.87 -12.07 4.93
CA ALA A 101 10.89 -11.23 5.55
C ALA A 101 10.50 -9.75 5.59
N ASN A 102 9.75 -9.29 4.59
CA ASN A 102 9.28 -7.90 4.46
C ASN A 102 7.86 -7.68 5.01
N GLY A 103 7.31 -8.64 5.74
CA GLY A 103 6.04 -8.49 6.45
C GLY A 103 4.79 -8.58 5.57
N ALA A 104 4.87 -9.22 4.41
CA ALA A 104 3.71 -9.45 3.57
C ALA A 104 2.61 -10.22 4.31
N LYS A 105 1.38 -9.85 4.06
CA LYS A 105 0.18 -10.48 4.58
C LYS A 105 -0.96 -10.35 3.56
N VAL A 106 -2.03 -11.04 3.78
CA VAL A 106 -3.27 -10.84 3.00
C VAL A 106 -3.73 -9.39 3.16
N GLY A 107 -4.00 -8.73 2.04
CA GLY A 107 -4.32 -7.31 1.97
C GLY A 107 -3.13 -6.39 1.73
N SER A 108 -1.88 -6.87 1.84
CA SER A 108 -0.71 -6.11 1.40
C SER A 108 -0.78 -5.80 -0.08
N THR A 109 -0.21 -4.68 -0.50
CA THR A 109 -0.17 -4.29 -1.91
C THR A 109 1.22 -4.49 -2.49
N VAL A 110 1.32 -5.21 -3.59
CA VAL A 110 2.52 -5.32 -4.41
C VAL A 110 2.41 -4.33 -5.55
N TYR A 111 3.37 -3.42 -5.66
CA TYR A 111 3.47 -2.51 -6.80
C TYR A 111 4.51 -3.03 -7.78
N ILE A 112 4.09 -3.23 -9.01
CA ILE A 112 4.94 -3.68 -10.12
C ILE A 112 5.14 -2.48 -11.04
N TYR A 113 6.37 -2.00 -11.14
CA TYR A 113 6.74 -0.85 -11.98
C TYR A 113 6.95 -1.31 -13.40
N ILE A 114 6.08 -0.86 -14.28
CA ILE A 114 5.99 -1.26 -15.67
C ILE A 114 6.38 -0.08 -16.55
N THR A 115 7.28 -0.31 -17.48
CA THR A 115 7.63 0.66 -18.54
C THR A 115 7.27 0.04 -19.88
N PRO A 116 6.27 0.58 -20.59
CA PRO A 116 5.98 0.16 -21.94
C PRO A 116 7.18 0.38 -22.87
N THR A 117 7.43 -0.57 -23.77
CA THR A 117 8.42 -0.45 -24.83
C THR A 117 7.76 -0.08 -26.18
N ASP A 118 6.44 -0.25 -26.27
CA ASP A 118 5.61 0.20 -27.38
C ASP A 118 4.25 0.70 -26.87
N ALA A 119 3.53 1.42 -27.70
CA ALA A 119 2.19 1.95 -27.37
C ALA A 119 1.14 0.85 -27.18
N ASP A 120 1.27 -0.27 -27.90
CA ASP A 120 0.39 -1.44 -27.78
C ASP A 120 1.03 -2.49 -26.86
N TRP A 121 1.10 -2.18 -25.58
CA TRP A 121 1.62 -3.10 -24.58
C TRP A 121 0.51 -3.91 -23.91
N LYS A 122 0.83 -5.15 -23.56
CA LYS A 122 -0.06 -6.06 -22.82
C LYS A 122 0.73 -6.90 -21.83
N VAL A 123 0.14 -7.18 -20.67
CA VAL A 123 0.76 -8.06 -19.67
C VAL A 123 -0.29 -8.83 -18.86
N GLU A 124 -0.02 -10.10 -18.67
CA GLU A 124 -0.65 -10.93 -17.66
C GLU A 124 0.33 -11.13 -16.51
N ILE A 125 -0.13 -10.91 -15.30
CA ILE A 125 0.61 -11.27 -14.09
C ILE A 125 0.04 -12.61 -13.63
N VAL A 126 0.87 -13.63 -13.72
CA VAL A 126 0.49 -15.03 -13.52
C VAL A 126 1.20 -15.57 -12.28
N GLU A 127 0.58 -16.50 -11.63
CA GLU A 127 1.18 -17.28 -10.54
C GLU A 127 2.47 -17.96 -11.02
N GLY A 128 3.51 -17.97 -10.17
CA GLY A 128 4.85 -18.35 -10.56
C GLY A 128 5.04 -19.78 -11.11
N HIS A 129 4.08 -20.68 -10.89
CA HIS A 129 4.04 -22.02 -11.50
C HIS A 129 3.05 -22.12 -12.67
N TRP A 130 2.64 -21.00 -13.24
CA TRP A 130 1.66 -20.97 -14.33
C TRP A 130 0.28 -21.50 -13.93
N GLY A 131 -0.07 -21.36 -12.65
CA GLY A 131 -1.37 -21.77 -12.14
C GLY A 131 -2.48 -20.79 -12.54
N ALA A 132 -2.67 -19.75 -11.75
CA ALA A 132 -3.72 -18.76 -11.97
C ALA A 132 -3.18 -17.46 -12.57
N THR A 133 -3.89 -16.88 -13.53
CA THR A 133 -3.68 -15.49 -13.94
C THR A 133 -4.32 -14.57 -12.89
N TYR A 134 -3.52 -13.72 -12.27
CA TYR A 134 -3.99 -12.79 -11.25
C TYR A 134 -4.64 -11.55 -11.87
N THR A 135 -4.09 -11.07 -12.97
CA THR A 135 -4.60 -9.93 -13.70
C THR A 135 -4.08 -9.93 -15.15
N SER A 136 -4.86 -9.32 -16.04
CA SER A 136 -4.51 -9.10 -17.44
C SER A 136 -4.84 -7.65 -17.78
N ILE A 137 -3.82 -6.85 -18.07
CA ILE A 137 -3.95 -5.42 -18.35
C ILE A 137 -3.28 -5.06 -19.68
N CYS A 138 -3.75 -3.99 -20.30
CA CYS A 138 -3.21 -3.46 -21.55
C CYS A 138 -3.24 -1.93 -21.59
N ALA A 139 -2.58 -1.36 -22.59
CA ALA A 139 -2.63 0.06 -22.86
C ALA A 139 -4.07 0.56 -23.10
N ILE A 140 -4.32 1.83 -22.76
CA ILE A 140 -5.56 2.51 -23.14
C ILE A 140 -5.68 2.56 -24.68
N GLY A 141 -6.81 2.11 -25.18
CA GLY A 141 -7.08 2.06 -26.64
C GLY A 141 -6.49 0.84 -27.35
N SER A 142 -5.84 -0.08 -26.64
CA SER A 142 -5.40 -1.35 -27.19
C SER A 142 -6.54 -2.32 -27.44
N ASP A 143 -6.30 -3.32 -28.30
CA ASP A 143 -7.22 -4.44 -28.46
C ASP A 143 -7.29 -5.26 -27.13
N THR A 144 -8.46 -5.28 -26.53
CA THR A 144 -8.72 -6.02 -25.29
C THR A 144 -8.91 -7.52 -25.50
N GLU A 145 -8.75 -8.02 -26.72
CA GLU A 145 -8.94 -9.43 -27.10
C GLU A 145 -10.25 -10.03 -26.52
N ASN A 146 -11.36 -9.42 -26.92
CA ASN A 146 -12.70 -9.82 -26.48
C ASN A 146 -12.92 -9.77 -24.94
N GLY A 147 -12.27 -8.81 -24.29
CA GLY A 147 -12.40 -8.59 -22.84
C GLY A 147 -11.49 -9.45 -21.97
N LYS A 148 -10.50 -10.10 -22.55
CA LYS A 148 -9.45 -10.80 -21.81
C LYS A 148 -8.57 -9.82 -21.01
N PHE A 149 -8.27 -8.65 -21.61
CA PHE A 149 -7.48 -7.60 -20.98
C PHE A 149 -8.35 -6.43 -20.51
N THR A 150 -7.91 -5.78 -19.46
CA THR A 150 -8.51 -4.54 -18.95
C THR A 150 -7.57 -3.39 -19.26
N GLU A 151 -8.09 -2.33 -19.90
CA GLU A 151 -7.33 -1.10 -20.12
C GLU A 151 -6.84 -0.51 -18.79
N TYR A 152 -5.59 -0.11 -18.75
CA TYR A 152 -4.97 0.43 -17.54
C TYR A 152 -4.12 1.66 -17.86
N ASP A 153 -4.39 2.76 -17.17
CA ASP A 153 -3.64 4.00 -17.30
C ASP A 153 -2.42 3.98 -16.35
N LEU A 154 -1.27 3.59 -16.91
CA LEU A 154 -0.02 3.56 -16.17
C LEU A 154 0.43 4.97 -15.74
N ASP A 155 0.23 5.99 -16.57
CA ASP A 155 0.68 7.35 -16.29
C ASP A 155 -0.10 7.94 -15.10
N ALA A 156 -1.43 7.76 -15.09
CA ALA A 156 -2.27 8.16 -13.97
C ALA A 156 -1.92 7.42 -12.66
N ASN A 157 -1.31 6.23 -12.76
CA ASN A 157 -0.90 5.40 -11.64
C ASN A 157 0.62 5.43 -11.34
N GLY A 158 1.34 6.42 -11.88
CA GLY A 158 2.77 6.62 -11.63
C GLY A 158 3.67 5.53 -12.20
N GLY A 159 3.29 4.93 -13.32
CA GLY A 159 4.07 3.91 -14.03
C GLY A 159 4.07 2.54 -13.32
N ARG A 160 3.08 2.25 -12.46
CA ARG A 160 3.03 1.00 -11.70
C ARG A 160 1.63 0.40 -11.66
N TYR A 161 1.57 -0.91 -11.55
CA TYR A 161 0.35 -1.66 -11.27
C TYR A 161 0.30 -2.05 -9.78
N ALA A 162 -0.86 -1.89 -9.16
CA ALA A 162 -1.10 -2.24 -7.76
C ALA A 162 -1.84 -3.58 -7.68
N LEU A 163 -1.17 -4.62 -7.19
CA LEU A 163 -1.74 -5.94 -6.97
C LEU A 163 -1.99 -6.14 -5.47
N VAL A 164 -3.25 -6.19 -5.06
CA VAL A 164 -3.61 -6.47 -3.67
C VAL A 164 -3.60 -7.98 -3.44
N LEU A 165 -2.81 -8.44 -2.48
CA LEU A 165 -2.67 -9.86 -2.17
C LEU A 165 -3.96 -10.43 -1.58
N THR A 166 -4.59 -11.32 -2.30
CA THR A 166 -5.66 -12.19 -1.78
C THR A 166 -5.07 -13.33 -0.96
N GLN A 167 -5.92 -14.05 -0.21
CA GLN A 167 -5.49 -15.26 0.51
C GLN A 167 -4.87 -16.29 -0.44
N ALA A 168 -5.50 -16.53 -1.59
CA ALA A 168 -5.01 -17.50 -2.57
C ALA A 168 -3.64 -17.10 -3.16
N MET A 169 -3.43 -15.82 -3.46
CA MET A 169 -2.14 -15.30 -3.95
C MET A 169 -1.05 -15.44 -2.88
N TYR A 170 -1.38 -15.09 -1.63
CA TYR A 170 -0.45 -15.21 -0.51
C TYR A 170 -0.06 -16.66 -0.26
N ASP A 171 -1.02 -17.57 -0.22
CA ASP A 171 -0.76 -19.01 -0.02
C ASP A 171 0.08 -19.59 -1.16
N ALA A 172 -0.22 -19.24 -2.41
CA ALA A 172 0.57 -19.64 -3.56
C ALA A 172 2.01 -19.13 -3.46
N ALA A 173 2.21 -17.86 -3.10
CA ALA A 173 3.54 -17.29 -2.91
C ALA A 173 4.33 -17.99 -1.79
N MET A 174 3.67 -18.33 -0.67
CA MET A 174 4.31 -19.00 0.47
C MET A 174 4.63 -20.48 0.22
N THR A 175 3.88 -21.15 -0.64
CA THR A 175 4.11 -22.56 -0.98
C THR A 175 5.15 -22.77 -2.07
N GLN A 176 5.57 -21.70 -2.73
CA GLN A 176 6.49 -21.76 -3.84
C GLN A 176 7.87 -22.25 -3.43
N GLN A 177 8.31 -23.34 -4.02
CA GLN A 177 9.57 -24.01 -3.72
C GLN A 177 10.46 -24.05 -4.98
N GLY A 178 11.54 -23.30 -4.94
CA GLY A 178 12.74 -23.66 -5.67
C GLY A 178 12.91 -23.22 -7.13
N TRP A 179 11.87 -22.87 -7.90
CA TRP A 179 11.98 -22.31 -9.24
C TRP A 179 10.68 -21.63 -9.67
N GLY A 180 10.80 -20.63 -10.55
CA GLY A 180 9.64 -19.98 -11.15
C GLY A 180 9.18 -18.72 -10.46
N GLY A 181 9.86 -18.23 -9.41
CA GLY A 181 9.48 -16.97 -8.76
C GLY A 181 8.05 -16.97 -8.19
N ILE A 182 7.61 -15.83 -7.69
CA ILE A 182 6.25 -15.63 -7.17
C ILE A 182 5.30 -15.23 -8.30
N PHE A 183 5.80 -14.42 -9.22
CA PHE A 183 5.07 -13.95 -10.39
C PHE A 183 5.82 -14.27 -11.67
N VAL A 184 5.07 -14.64 -12.69
CA VAL A 184 5.51 -14.68 -14.08
C VAL A 184 4.83 -13.53 -14.81
N LEU A 185 5.59 -12.79 -15.59
CA LEU A 185 5.05 -11.82 -16.53
C LEU A 185 4.92 -12.50 -17.89
N ASN A 186 3.69 -12.60 -18.37
CA ASN A 186 3.40 -13.10 -19.69
C ASN A 186 2.84 -11.94 -20.52
N GLY A 187 3.57 -11.45 -21.48
CA GLY A 187 3.13 -10.25 -22.17
C GLY A 187 3.95 -9.87 -23.38
N ASP A 188 3.64 -8.71 -23.86
CA ASP A 188 4.24 -8.10 -25.04
C ASP A 188 4.51 -6.62 -24.77
N ASN A 189 5.67 -6.13 -25.23
CA ASN A 189 6.07 -4.73 -25.15
C ASN A 189 6.10 -4.15 -23.72
N VAL A 190 6.49 -4.93 -22.72
CA VAL A 190 6.62 -4.48 -21.33
C VAL A 190 7.98 -4.76 -20.73
N LYS A 191 8.50 -3.77 -20.01
CA LYS A 191 9.67 -3.88 -19.16
C LYS A 191 9.29 -3.62 -17.72
N VAL A 192 9.77 -4.46 -16.81
CA VAL A 192 9.63 -4.25 -15.35
C VAL A 192 11.00 -3.94 -14.78
N THR A 193 11.06 -2.90 -13.97
CA THR A 193 12.32 -2.42 -13.38
C THR A 193 12.37 -2.54 -11.86
N LYS A 194 11.22 -2.62 -11.23
CA LYS A 194 11.12 -2.61 -9.76
C LYS A 194 9.84 -3.27 -9.29
N VAL A 195 9.90 -3.94 -8.15
CA VAL A 195 8.74 -4.39 -7.40
C VAL A 195 8.86 -3.93 -5.96
N THR A 196 7.80 -3.34 -5.41
CA THR A 196 7.74 -2.94 -4.01
C THR A 196 6.56 -3.57 -3.30
N LEU A 197 6.67 -3.71 -1.99
CA LEU A 197 5.64 -4.23 -1.10
C LEU A 197 5.22 -3.12 -0.13
N LEU A 198 3.93 -2.89 -0.04
CA LEU A 198 3.28 -2.13 1.02
C LEU A 198 2.62 -3.15 1.95
N PRO A 199 3.21 -3.43 3.15
CA PRO A 199 2.74 -4.45 4.08
C PRO A 199 1.36 -4.22 4.68
#